data_b547eb4cf2ab2fb8655d7fad4b376ec7
#
_entry.id   b547eb4cf2ab2fb8655d7fad4b376ec7
#
_cell.length_a   1.000
_cell.length_b   1.000
_cell.length_c   1.000
_cell.angle_alpha   90.00
_cell.angle_beta   90.00
_cell.angle_gamma   90.00
#
_symmetry.space_group_name_H-M   'P 1'
#
loop_
_entity.id
_entity.type
_entity.pdbx_description
1 polymer ?
#
loop_
_entity_poly.entity_id
_entity_poly.type
_entity_poly.pdbx_seq_one_letter_code
_entity_poly.pdbx_strand_id
1 'polypeptide(L)'
;MSRRGIPVGRLSRYLAAGVAALALLGGGLTATAQADDRGEQFLPPKGAKVVSPKNMSPKIIGGTNTSFSSAPWMVQLLFEYDNDGLFYFTCGGTLVAPNKVMTAAHCVTDANGKALDMVGRGMVLAGTAKLAGGPNDEGTAVGITRSYFAGTYNADAIDNDIALLTLSKPLSYTPAQPASYGDTARYQPGTVATTYGWGMTGSDWDFSPLSDTLLRLEQPLRSDAECSENLDTAVNVPGAYKPGHMICAGIGGTGNDTTGKATCPGDSGSPMFVSGRVIGITSWGPASDFEACNIQGTYDAYTKVATYYRSIQPRIDDTSFSRDHRADLFARTTGATGYTMNSTGEALAARKAFAGSYSAYNLIIQTDLNRDGYEDLIARQSSTGDVYWLHRSASSSTYAKTKIFSGWKTVRAIVAPGDVNNDGKGDILAVTSTGDLMVYPSYGNGKFNTAVKAATGYQVYNQVRGHGDFTYDGKNDLLLRRGGTDDLYLAKGTGKSTAPFETPVKVRSNWSAYNLLVTPGDVNGDAKSDLVARSTTGDLYLLKGTGQGTSEIFATQVKLGTGWNSYYTIG
;
A
#
# COMPACT_ATOMS: atom_id res chain seq x y z
N MET A 1 -7.92 -19.91 48.89
CA MET A 1 -8.17 -18.67 48.11
C MET A 1 -7.26 -18.75 46.89
N SER A 2 -7.76 -19.31 45.82
CA SER A 2 -7.01 -19.55 44.58
C SER A 2 -7.28 -18.39 43.61
N ARG A 3 -6.27 -17.57 43.35
CA ARG A 3 -6.30 -16.55 42.30
C ARG A 3 -6.17 -17.27 40.95
N ARG A 4 -7.25 -17.39 40.19
CA ARG A 4 -7.17 -17.80 38.78
C ARG A 4 -6.89 -16.56 37.95
N GLY A 5 -5.66 -16.40 37.51
CA GLY A 5 -5.29 -15.45 36.43
C GLY A 5 -5.97 -15.88 35.15
N ILE A 6 -6.55 -14.93 34.41
CA ILE A 6 -7.15 -15.15 33.11
C ILE A 6 -5.99 -15.29 32.11
N PRO A 7 -5.85 -16.39 31.36
CA PRO A 7 -4.78 -16.55 30.38
C PRO A 7 -4.95 -15.58 29.20
N VAL A 8 -3.84 -15.04 28.71
CA VAL A 8 -3.73 -14.07 27.59
C VAL A 8 -4.47 -14.53 26.31
N GLY A 9 -4.70 -15.82 26.15
CA GLY A 9 -5.47 -16.39 25.04
C GLY A 9 -6.97 -16.03 24.99
N ARG A 10 -7.50 -15.28 25.97
CA ARG A 10 -8.88 -14.81 25.95
C ARG A 10 -9.07 -13.47 25.23
N LEU A 11 -8.04 -12.62 25.15
CA LEU A 11 -8.16 -11.34 24.43
C LEU A 11 -8.42 -11.52 22.93
N SER A 12 -7.72 -12.47 22.29
CA SER A 12 -7.93 -12.76 20.86
C SER A 12 -9.31 -13.34 20.54
N ARG A 13 -9.97 -13.94 21.55
CA ARG A 13 -11.32 -14.50 21.35
C ARG A 13 -12.42 -13.45 21.30
N TYR A 14 -12.24 -12.32 21.95
CA TYR A 14 -13.28 -11.29 22.01
C TYR A 14 -13.30 -10.33 20.83
N LEU A 15 -12.17 -10.19 20.12
CA LEU A 15 -12.07 -9.31 18.94
C LEU A 15 -12.49 -9.98 17.62
N ALA A 16 -12.47 -11.33 17.58
CA ALA A 16 -12.90 -12.12 16.42
C ALA A 16 -14.36 -12.61 16.50
N ALA A 17 -15.06 -12.39 17.61
CA ALA A 17 -16.40 -12.95 17.84
C ALA A 17 -17.54 -12.14 17.24
N GLY A 18 -17.33 -11.55 16.09
CA GLY A 18 -18.41 -11.03 15.27
C GLY A 18 -19.25 -12.08 14.55
N VAL A 19 -18.89 -13.34 14.54
CA VAL A 19 -19.73 -14.51 14.13
C VAL A 19 -18.98 -15.80 14.46
N ALA A 20 -19.28 -16.46 15.57
CA ALA A 20 -18.83 -17.82 15.81
C ALA A 20 -20.00 -18.79 15.61
N ALA A 21 -19.99 -19.51 14.50
CA ALA A 21 -20.72 -20.77 14.37
C ALA A 21 -19.75 -21.87 13.97
N LEU A 22 -19.62 -22.85 14.85
CA LEU A 22 -18.98 -24.15 14.76
C LEU A 22 -18.50 -24.62 13.38
N ALA A 23 -17.24 -25.01 13.31
CA ALA A 23 -16.83 -26.14 12.47
C ALA A 23 -15.72 -26.95 13.12
N LEU A 24 -15.97 -28.19 13.39
CA LEU A 24 -15.04 -29.25 13.81
C LEU A 24 -14.55 -30.04 12.60
N LEU A 25 -13.25 -30.39 12.66
CA LEU A 25 -12.56 -31.54 12.05
C LEU A 25 -12.01 -31.44 10.61
N GLY A 26 -10.70 -31.45 10.55
CA GLY A 26 -9.97 -32.52 9.86
C GLY A 26 -9.19 -32.19 8.61
N GLY A 27 -7.88 -32.34 8.69
CA GLY A 27 -7.06 -32.74 7.54
C GLY A 27 -6.09 -31.70 6.99
N GLY A 28 -4.82 -31.83 7.34
CA GLY A 28 -3.73 -31.03 6.79
C GLY A 28 -3.48 -31.28 5.29
N LEU A 29 -3.27 -30.18 4.59
CA LEU A 29 -2.52 -30.15 3.33
C LEU A 29 -1.74 -28.84 3.29
N THR A 30 -0.43 -28.96 3.23
CA THR A 30 0.48 -27.84 2.97
C THR A 30 0.26 -27.35 1.54
N ALA A 31 -0.47 -26.25 1.37
CA ALA A 31 -0.60 -25.60 0.08
C ALA A 31 0.54 -24.58 -0.08
N THR A 32 1.54 -24.94 -0.87
CA THR A 32 2.44 -23.97 -1.50
C THR A 32 1.62 -23.12 -2.46
N ALA A 33 1.55 -21.81 -2.22
CA ALA A 33 0.89 -20.89 -3.11
C ALA A 33 1.65 -20.83 -4.45
N GLN A 34 1.21 -21.60 -5.43
CA GLN A 34 1.58 -21.41 -6.82
C GLN A 34 0.71 -20.26 -7.37
N ALA A 35 1.35 -19.20 -7.85
CA ALA A 35 0.69 -18.17 -8.62
C ALA A 35 0.18 -18.81 -9.94
N ASP A 36 -1.12 -18.97 -10.07
CA ASP A 36 -1.76 -19.48 -11.28
C ASP A 36 -1.81 -18.35 -12.34
N ASP A 37 -1.24 -18.64 -13.50
CA ASP A 37 -1.00 -17.72 -14.63
C ASP A 37 -2.28 -17.49 -15.48
N ARG A 38 -3.46 -17.65 -14.90
CA ARG A 38 -4.71 -17.43 -15.59
C ARG A 38 -5.16 -15.99 -15.37
N GLY A 39 -4.99 -15.17 -16.41
CA GLY A 39 -5.58 -13.84 -16.53
C GLY A 39 -7.11 -13.85 -16.62
N GLU A 40 -7.77 -14.68 -15.84
CA GLU A 40 -9.21 -14.68 -15.68
C GLU A 40 -9.61 -13.56 -14.73
N GLN A 41 -10.49 -12.72 -15.20
CA GLN A 41 -11.13 -11.65 -14.43
C GLN A 41 -11.86 -12.28 -13.24
N PHE A 42 -11.30 -12.17 -12.04
CA PHE A 42 -12.05 -12.44 -10.82
C PHE A 42 -13.10 -11.34 -10.64
N LEU A 43 -14.21 -11.53 -11.32
CA LEU A 43 -15.45 -10.81 -11.01
C LEU A 43 -16.10 -11.53 -9.83
N PRO A 44 -16.71 -10.81 -8.87
CA PRO A 44 -17.55 -11.45 -7.87
C PRO A 44 -18.58 -12.35 -8.59
N PRO A 45 -18.91 -13.51 -8.06
CA PRO A 45 -19.89 -14.41 -8.67
C PRO A 45 -21.17 -13.64 -8.98
N LYS A 46 -21.71 -13.79 -10.19
CA LYS A 46 -23.02 -13.21 -10.52
C LYS A 46 -24.06 -13.72 -9.54
N GLY A 47 -24.63 -12.83 -8.73
CA GLY A 47 -25.65 -13.15 -7.74
C GLY A 47 -25.12 -13.43 -6.33
N ALA A 48 -23.86 -13.05 -6.01
CA ALA A 48 -23.37 -13.05 -4.63
C ALA A 48 -24.37 -12.30 -3.74
N LYS A 49 -24.88 -12.98 -2.70
CA LYS A 49 -25.83 -12.38 -1.75
C LYS A 49 -25.06 -11.94 -0.51
N VAL A 50 -25.19 -10.68 -0.15
CA VAL A 50 -24.69 -10.15 1.11
C VAL A 50 -25.82 -10.22 2.14
N VAL A 51 -25.48 -10.69 3.35
CA VAL A 51 -26.46 -10.84 4.44
C VAL A 51 -26.20 -9.75 5.46
N SER A 52 -27.24 -8.97 5.74
CA SER A 52 -27.22 -7.94 6.80
C SER A 52 -27.97 -8.42 8.04
N PRO A 53 -27.53 -8.08 9.25
CA PRO A 53 -28.37 -8.20 10.45
C PRO A 53 -29.60 -7.31 10.31
N LYS A 54 -30.79 -7.86 10.65
CA LYS A 54 -32.06 -7.15 10.47
C LYS A 54 -32.33 -6.14 11.57
N ASN A 55 -32.66 -4.90 11.14
CA ASN A 55 -33.34 -3.81 11.85
C ASN A 55 -32.68 -3.24 13.11
N MET A 56 -32.06 -2.07 12.97
CA MET A 56 -32.13 -1.03 14.03
C MET A 56 -31.45 0.29 13.60
N SER A 57 -31.67 1.37 14.33
CA SER A 57 -31.21 2.75 14.02
C SER A 57 -29.72 2.96 14.33
N PRO A 58 -28.98 3.73 13.51
CA PRO A 58 -27.53 3.66 13.43
C PRO A 58 -26.78 4.61 14.38
N LYS A 59 -25.62 4.15 14.97
CA LYS A 59 -24.53 5.04 15.47
C LYS A 59 -23.30 4.26 15.90
N ILE A 60 -22.02 4.56 15.38
CA ILE A 60 -20.78 4.51 16.20
C ILE A 60 -21.15 5.23 17.51
N ILE A 61 -20.78 4.72 18.67
CA ILE A 61 -21.14 5.38 19.92
C ILE A 61 -20.65 6.83 19.89
N GLY A 62 -21.59 7.79 19.96
CA GLY A 62 -21.30 9.21 19.85
C GLY A 62 -20.90 9.72 18.45
N GLY A 63 -20.96 8.87 17.43
CA GLY A 63 -20.69 9.24 16.03
C GLY A 63 -21.84 10.00 15.36
N THR A 64 -21.56 10.58 14.20
CA THR A 64 -22.52 11.28 13.35
C THR A 64 -22.53 10.69 11.95
N ASN A 65 -23.71 10.68 11.30
CA ASN A 65 -23.83 10.23 9.92
C ASN A 65 -22.95 11.06 8.99
N THR A 66 -22.35 10.39 8.02
CA THR A 66 -21.57 11.03 6.96
C THR A 66 -21.90 10.44 5.61
N SER A 67 -21.66 11.22 4.54
CA SER A 67 -21.90 10.76 3.18
C SER A 67 -20.66 10.09 2.59
N PHE A 68 -20.86 9.19 1.63
CA PHE A 68 -19.74 8.64 0.86
C PHE A 68 -18.94 9.73 0.14
N SER A 69 -19.58 10.79 -0.35
CA SER A 69 -18.88 11.92 -1.00
C SER A 69 -17.89 12.65 -0.08
N SER A 70 -18.10 12.58 1.23
CA SER A 70 -17.20 13.16 2.24
C SER A 70 -16.06 12.22 2.64
N ALA A 71 -16.19 10.92 2.35
CA ALA A 71 -15.21 9.88 2.65
C ALA A 71 -15.12 8.86 1.49
N PRO A 72 -14.75 9.30 0.27
CA PRO A 72 -14.81 8.46 -0.94
C PRO A 72 -13.81 7.30 -0.96
N TRP A 73 -12.88 7.28 -0.03
CA TRP A 73 -11.90 6.21 0.19
C TRP A 73 -12.42 5.07 1.06
N MET A 74 -13.58 5.24 1.71
CA MET A 74 -14.12 4.19 2.59
C MET A 74 -14.57 2.99 1.79
N VAL A 75 -14.18 1.81 2.27
CA VAL A 75 -14.58 0.53 1.70
C VAL A 75 -14.99 -0.44 2.81
N GLN A 76 -15.80 -1.42 2.44
CA GLN A 76 -16.23 -2.53 3.30
C GLN A 76 -15.52 -3.80 2.84
N LEU A 77 -14.94 -4.54 3.78
CA LEU A 77 -14.41 -5.87 3.54
C LEU A 77 -15.52 -6.90 3.80
N LEU A 78 -15.69 -7.77 2.83
CA LEU A 78 -16.67 -8.85 2.88
C LEU A 78 -15.93 -10.19 2.75
N PHE A 79 -16.36 -11.18 3.51
CA PHE A 79 -15.76 -12.51 3.48
C PHE A 79 -16.84 -13.59 3.49
N GLU A 80 -16.61 -14.66 2.71
CA GLU A 80 -17.47 -15.84 2.64
C GLU A 80 -16.92 -16.93 3.57
N TYR A 81 -17.63 -17.24 4.66
CA TYR A 81 -17.16 -18.22 5.66
C TYR A 81 -17.48 -19.67 5.29
N ASP A 82 -18.67 -19.93 4.75
CA ASP A 82 -19.24 -21.28 4.64
C ASP A 82 -19.23 -21.86 3.22
N ASN A 83 -18.64 -21.17 2.26
CA ASN A 83 -18.59 -21.54 0.84
C ASN A 83 -20.00 -21.77 0.23
N ASP A 84 -20.95 -20.97 0.69
CA ASP A 84 -22.37 -21.01 0.29
C ASP A 84 -22.77 -19.85 -0.64
N GLY A 85 -21.80 -19.02 -1.04
CA GLY A 85 -21.99 -17.83 -1.86
C GLY A 85 -22.52 -16.61 -1.09
N LEU A 86 -22.55 -16.67 0.27
CA LEU A 86 -22.98 -15.56 1.11
C LEU A 86 -21.75 -14.83 1.66
N PHE A 87 -21.71 -13.52 1.42
CA PHE A 87 -20.65 -12.65 1.91
C PHE A 87 -21.13 -11.85 3.11
N TYR A 88 -20.31 -11.81 4.15
CA TYR A 88 -20.59 -11.11 5.39
C TYR A 88 -19.63 -9.93 5.54
N PHE A 89 -20.15 -8.80 5.98
CA PHE A 89 -19.30 -7.68 6.39
C PHE A 89 -18.44 -8.09 7.58
N THR A 90 -17.14 -7.82 7.47
CA THR A 90 -16.17 -8.19 8.51
C THR A 90 -15.46 -6.97 9.09
N CYS A 91 -15.03 -6.05 8.24
CA CYS A 91 -14.20 -4.90 8.60
C CYS A 91 -14.43 -3.73 7.64
N GLY A 92 -14.02 -2.56 8.07
CA GLY A 92 -13.77 -1.44 7.18
C GLY A 92 -12.39 -1.50 6.54
N GLY A 93 -12.14 -0.60 5.61
CA GLY A 93 -10.85 -0.40 4.97
C GLY A 93 -10.75 0.95 4.28
N THR A 94 -9.57 1.25 3.77
CA THR A 94 -9.25 2.53 3.14
C THR A 94 -8.62 2.32 1.78
N LEU A 95 -9.23 2.84 0.73
CA LEU A 95 -8.61 2.92 -0.59
C LEU A 95 -7.42 3.88 -0.53
N VAL A 96 -6.20 3.38 -0.75
CA VAL A 96 -4.93 4.16 -0.70
C VAL A 96 -4.27 4.33 -2.07
N ALA A 97 -4.70 3.54 -3.04
CA ALA A 97 -4.47 3.72 -4.48
C ALA A 97 -5.69 3.12 -5.20
N PRO A 98 -5.91 3.39 -6.49
CA PRO A 98 -7.11 2.91 -7.19
C PRO A 98 -7.39 1.41 -7.03
N ASN A 99 -6.35 0.59 -6.87
CA ASN A 99 -6.47 -0.86 -6.67
C ASN A 99 -5.89 -1.37 -5.35
N LYS A 100 -5.58 -0.49 -4.39
CA LYS A 100 -4.98 -0.87 -3.10
C LYS A 100 -5.86 -0.43 -1.93
N VAL A 101 -6.17 -1.35 -1.05
CA VAL A 101 -6.94 -1.11 0.17
C VAL A 101 -6.09 -1.44 1.39
N MET A 102 -5.94 -0.49 2.28
CA MET A 102 -5.29 -0.65 3.58
C MET A 102 -6.34 -0.96 4.64
N THR A 103 -6.07 -1.95 5.48
CA THR A 103 -6.94 -2.41 6.57
C THR A 103 -6.10 -3.00 7.71
N ALA A 104 -6.72 -3.57 8.73
CA ALA A 104 -6.04 -4.26 9.82
C ALA A 104 -5.64 -5.70 9.42
N ALA A 105 -4.56 -6.23 10.01
CA ALA A 105 -4.14 -7.61 9.77
C ALA A 105 -5.13 -8.63 10.33
N HIS A 106 -5.74 -8.34 11.49
CA HIS A 106 -6.77 -9.21 12.06
C HIS A 106 -8.02 -9.35 11.17
N CYS A 107 -8.25 -8.42 10.24
CA CYS A 107 -9.34 -8.50 9.25
C CYS A 107 -9.08 -9.52 8.13
N VAL A 108 -7.84 -9.96 7.94
CA VAL A 108 -7.41 -10.86 6.87
C VAL A 108 -6.72 -12.12 7.39
N THR A 109 -6.81 -12.35 8.71
CA THR A 109 -6.28 -13.54 9.38
C THR A 109 -7.35 -14.17 10.28
N ASP A 110 -7.17 -15.45 10.60
CA ASP A 110 -7.96 -16.10 11.65
C ASP A 110 -7.45 -15.71 13.06
N ALA A 111 -8.12 -16.21 14.09
CA ALA A 111 -7.77 -15.94 15.49
C ALA A 111 -6.36 -16.41 15.90
N ASN A 112 -5.69 -17.22 15.11
CA ASN A 112 -4.32 -17.68 15.33
C ASN A 112 -3.30 -16.90 14.48
N GLY A 113 -3.73 -15.85 13.79
CA GLY A 113 -2.88 -15.06 12.89
C GLY A 113 -2.56 -15.72 11.55
N LYS A 114 -3.24 -16.83 11.20
CA LYS A 114 -3.09 -17.47 9.90
C LYS A 114 -3.92 -16.72 8.86
N ALA A 115 -3.32 -16.48 7.68
CA ALA A 115 -4.00 -15.83 6.57
C ALA A 115 -5.33 -16.51 6.21
N LEU A 116 -6.38 -15.71 6.06
CA LEU A 116 -7.63 -16.10 5.41
C LEU A 116 -7.43 -16.14 3.89
N ASP A 117 -8.21 -16.96 3.21
CA ASP A 117 -8.26 -16.99 1.73
C ASP A 117 -9.04 -15.78 1.19
N MET A 118 -8.45 -14.60 1.31
CA MET A 118 -9.06 -13.36 0.81
C MET A 118 -9.14 -13.33 -0.73
N VAL A 119 -8.30 -14.09 -1.42
CA VAL A 119 -8.30 -14.13 -2.89
C VAL A 119 -9.48 -14.93 -3.44
N GLY A 120 -9.75 -16.09 -2.84
CA GLY A 120 -10.86 -16.95 -3.28
C GLY A 120 -12.21 -16.55 -2.68
N ARG A 121 -12.22 -15.97 -1.48
CA ARG A 121 -13.42 -15.84 -0.63
C ARG A 121 -13.63 -14.42 -0.09
N GLY A 122 -12.79 -13.48 -0.45
CA GLY A 122 -12.90 -12.08 -0.03
C GLY A 122 -13.31 -11.16 -1.17
N MET A 123 -14.01 -10.09 -0.82
CA MET A 123 -14.28 -8.98 -1.73
C MET A 123 -14.29 -7.64 -1.00
N VAL A 124 -14.19 -6.57 -1.77
CA VAL A 124 -14.32 -5.19 -1.30
C VAL A 124 -15.54 -4.56 -1.94
N LEU A 125 -16.39 -3.92 -1.14
CA LEU A 125 -17.47 -3.06 -1.61
C LEU A 125 -17.11 -1.59 -1.35
N ALA A 126 -17.18 -0.77 -2.39
CA ALA A 126 -16.90 0.66 -2.35
C ALA A 126 -18.02 1.46 -3.02
N GLY A 127 -18.05 2.78 -2.81
CA GLY A 127 -19.00 3.66 -3.51
C GLY A 127 -20.33 3.84 -2.82
N THR A 128 -20.47 3.38 -1.59
CA THR A 128 -21.71 3.52 -0.82
C THR A 128 -21.43 3.90 0.63
N ALA A 129 -22.35 4.67 1.24
CA ALA A 129 -22.38 4.89 2.67
C ALA A 129 -23.23 3.83 3.41
N LYS A 130 -24.03 3.04 2.71
CA LYS A 130 -24.85 2.00 3.31
C LYS A 130 -24.03 0.76 3.61
N LEU A 131 -24.32 0.10 4.72
CA LEU A 131 -23.74 -1.20 5.02
C LEU A 131 -24.25 -2.24 4.01
N ALA A 132 -23.35 -3.11 3.57
CA ALA A 132 -23.67 -4.22 2.67
C ALA A 132 -24.73 -5.16 3.27
N GLY A 133 -25.61 -5.71 2.43
CA GLY A 133 -26.65 -6.68 2.82
C GLY A 133 -28.08 -6.15 2.85
N GLY A 134 -28.29 -4.93 2.37
CA GLY A 134 -29.63 -4.36 2.17
C GLY A 134 -30.27 -4.78 0.84
N PRO A 135 -31.62 -4.68 0.72
CA PRO A 135 -32.33 -5.04 -0.51
C PRO A 135 -32.01 -4.14 -1.71
N ASN A 136 -31.24 -3.08 -1.52
CA ASN A 136 -30.81 -2.11 -2.53
C ASN A 136 -29.31 -1.83 -2.36
N ASP A 137 -28.46 -2.85 -2.39
CA ASP A 137 -27.03 -2.68 -2.30
C ASP A 137 -26.52 -1.80 -3.45
N GLU A 138 -26.10 -0.60 -3.08
CA GLU A 138 -25.45 0.35 -3.96
C GLU A 138 -23.93 0.18 -3.83
N GLY A 139 -23.19 0.54 -4.87
CA GLY A 139 -21.74 0.52 -4.83
C GLY A 139 -21.11 -0.38 -5.87
N THR A 140 -19.80 -0.56 -5.75
CA THR A 140 -18.98 -1.36 -6.66
C THR A 140 -18.28 -2.46 -5.87
N ALA A 141 -18.67 -3.71 -6.08
CA ALA A 141 -17.97 -4.87 -5.52
C ALA A 141 -16.80 -5.28 -6.42
N VAL A 142 -15.65 -5.55 -5.80
CA VAL A 142 -14.41 -5.93 -6.49
C VAL A 142 -13.74 -7.05 -5.73
N GLY A 143 -13.34 -8.12 -6.46
CA GLY A 143 -12.56 -9.23 -5.89
C GLY A 143 -11.14 -8.80 -5.52
N ILE A 144 -10.50 -9.63 -4.70
CA ILE A 144 -9.14 -9.43 -4.21
C ILE A 144 -8.22 -10.39 -4.95
N THR A 145 -7.10 -9.91 -5.47
CA THR A 145 -6.08 -10.75 -6.13
C THR A 145 -4.90 -11.07 -5.23
N ARG A 146 -4.70 -10.27 -4.18
CA ARG A 146 -3.63 -10.47 -3.22
C ARG A 146 -3.98 -9.86 -1.87
N SER A 147 -3.55 -10.54 -0.82
CA SER A 147 -3.57 -10.07 0.56
C SER A 147 -2.15 -10.09 1.11
N TYR A 148 -1.71 -8.97 1.65
CA TYR A 148 -0.46 -8.82 2.39
C TYR A 148 -0.79 -8.32 3.79
N PHE A 149 -0.11 -8.84 4.80
CA PHE A 149 -0.05 -8.27 6.15
C PHE A 149 1.38 -8.37 6.68
N ALA A 150 1.69 -7.56 7.68
CA ALA A 150 3.04 -7.54 8.25
C ALA A 150 3.43 -8.94 8.74
N GLY A 151 4.58 -9.46 8.27
CA GLY A 151 5.07 -10.80 8.67
C GLY A 151 5.41 -10.92 10.16
N THR A 152 5.45 -9.79 10.85
CA THR A 152 5.62 -9.67 12.31
C THR A 152 4.29 -9.50 13.05
N TYR A 153 3.15 -9.61 12.36
CA TYR A 153 1.85 -9.55 13.01
C TYR A 153 1.73 -10.61 14.10
N ASN A 154 1.32 -10.18 15.29
CA ASN A 154 1.11 -11.03 16.43
C ASN A 154 -0.37 -10.97 16.83
N ALA A 155 -1.11 -12.04 16.56
CA ALA A 155 -2.53 -12.10 16.83
C ALA A 155 -2.88 -12.08 18.34
N ASP A 156 -2.00 -12.64 19.20
CA ASP A 156 -2.24 -12.65 20.65
C ASP A 156 -2.10 -11.26 21.27
N ALA A 157 -1.15 -10.46 20.76
CA ALA A 157 -0.89 -9.10 21.23
C ALA A 157 -1.57 -8.03 20.37
N ILE A 158 -2.16 -8.41 19.25
CA ILE A 158 -2.70 -7.53 18.19
C ILE A 158 -1.67 -6.45 17.80
N ASP A 159 -0.40 -6.84 17.75
CA ASP A 159 0.72 -5.96 17.39
C ASP A 159 1.08 -6.11 15.92
N ASN A 160 1.54 -5.02 15.30
CA ASN A 160 1.79 -4.94 13.86
C ASN A 160 0.53 -5.20 13.01
N ASP A 161 -0.60 -4.72 13.49
CA ASP A 161 -1.93 -5.00 12.95
C ASP A 161 -2.25 -4.12 11.74
N ILE A 162 -1.63 -4.43 10.61
CA ILE A 162 -1.80 -3.73 9.33
C ILE A 162 -1.74 -4.69 8.16
N ALA A 163 -2.61 -4.48 7.18
CA ALA A 163 -2.69 -5.25 5.95
C ALA A 163 -2.92 -4.36 4.72
N LEU A 164 -2.54 -4.87 3.55
CA LEU A 164 -2.80 -4.27 2.26
C LEU A 164 -3.40 -5.32 1.31
N LEU A 165 -4.53 -4.97 0.71
CA LEU A 165 -5.20 -5.79 -0.29
C LEU A 165 -4.98 -5.19 -1.67
N THR A 166 -4.70 -6.05 -2.66
CA THR A 166 -4.69 -5.67 -4.07
C THR A 166 -5.99 -6.13 -4.71
N LEU A 167 -6.70 -5.20 -5.32
CA LEU A 167 -7.97 -5.45 -5.99
C LEU A 167 -7.78 -6.02 -7.38
N SER A 168 -8.76 -6.79 -7.87
CA SER A 168 -8.74 -7.37 -9.23
C SER A 168 -8.86 -6.33 -10.34
N LYS A 169 -9.43 -5.16 -10.03
CA LYS A 169 -9.53 -3.99 -10.92
C LYS A 169 -9.50 -2.69 -10.12
N PRO A 170 -9.05 -1.58 -10.72
CA PRO A 170 -9.05 -0.28 -10.04
C PRO A 170 -10.48 0.23 -9.82
N LEU A 171 -10.63 1.01 -8.76
CA LEU A 171 -11.82 1.79 -8.42
C LEU A 171 -11.60 3.25 -8.83
N SER A 172 -12.65 3.91 -9.29
CA SER A 172 -12.60 5.32 -9.75
C SER A 172 -12.78 6.34 -8.62
N TYR A 173 -12.81 5.89 -7.37
CA TYR A 173 -12.95 6.77 -6.20
C TYR A 173 -11.61 7.39 -5.80
N THR A 174 -11.67 8.54 -5.13
CA THR A 174 -10.46 9.26 -4.67
C THR A 174 -9.79 8.51 -3.52
N PRO A 175 -8.55 8.02 -3.69
CA PRO A 175 -7.82 7.38 -2.61
C PRO A 175 -7.42 8.35 -1.51
N ALA A 176 -7.32 7.85 -0.28
CA ALA A 176 -6.71 8.55 0.84
C ALA A 176 -5.20 8.41 0.85
N GLN A 177 -4.52 9.40 1.40
CA GLN A 177 -3.06 9.35 1.52
C GLN A 177 -2.64 8.92 2.93
N PRO A 178 -1.82 7.86 3.07
CA PRO A 178 -1.24 7.49 4.37
C PRO A 178 -0.29 8.56 4.91
N ALA A 179 -0.15 8.64 6.22
CA ALA A 179 0.88 9.43 6.87
C ALA A 179 2.26 8.82 6.59
N SER A 180 3.21 9.66 6.18
CA SER A 180 4.57 9.23 5.83
C SER A 180 5.36 8.80 7.05
N TYR A 181 6.39 7.99 6.84
CA TYR A 181 7.37 7.69 7.90
C TYR A 181 7.99 8.98 8.45
N GLY A 182 8.13 9.04 9.78
CA GLY A 182 8.70 10.20 10.47
C GLY A 182 7.72 11.38 10.61
N ASP A 183 6.47 11.26 10.19
CA ASP A 183 5.44 12.26 10.49
C ASP A 183 5.15 12.27 11.99
N THR A 184 5.58 13.32 12.66
CA THR A 184 5.32 13.52 14.10
C THR A 184 4.27 14.61 14.33
N ALA A 185 4.08 15.50 13.36
CA ALA A 185 3.20 16.66 13.52
C ALA A 185 1.73 16.26 13.69
N ARG A 186 1.30 15.18 13.03
CA ARG A 186 -0.08 14.69 13.10
C ARG A 186 -0.38 13.82 14.31
N TYR A 187 0.66 13.43 15.06
CA TYR A 187 0.54 12.52 16.20
C TYR A 187 0.68 13.20 17.57
N GLN A 188 0.51 14.53 17.59
CA GLN A 188 0.64 15.28 18.84
C GLN A 188 -0.57 15.00 19.76
N PRO A 189 -0.37 14.74 21.05
CA PRO A 189 -1.44 14.60 22.04
C PRO A 189 -2.39 15.79 22.00
N GLY A 190 -3.69 15.53 22.15
CA GLY A 190 -4.75 16.54 22.05
C GLY A 190 -5.18 16.89 20.64
N THR A 191 -4.46 16.45 19.60
CA THR A 191 -4.90 16.62 18.21
C THR A 191 -6.21 15.87 17.98
N VAL A 192 -7.23 16.55 17.45
CA VAL A 192 -8.50 15.91 17.12
C VAL A 192 -8.34 15.11 15.83
N ALA A 193 -8.60 13.82 15.93
CA ALA A 193 -8.60 12.88 14.83
C ALA A 193 -10.03 12.44 14.50
N THR A 194 -10.29 12.12 13.24
CA THR A 194 -11.59 11.64 12.76
C THR A 194 -11.48 10.20 12.31
N THR A 195 -12.27 9.32 12.92
CA THR A 195 -12.44 7.90 12.52
C THR A 195 -13.75 7.73 11.79
N TYR A 196 -13.78 6.80 10.85
CA TYR A 196 -14.97 6.42 10.07
C TYR A 196 -15.29 4.94 10.27
N GLY A 197 -16.55 4.52 10.05
CA GLY A 197 -16.89 3.11 10.07
C GLY A 197 -18.37 2.81 10.09
N TRP A 198 -18.67 1.50 10.17
CA TRP A 198 -20.02 0.91 10.25
C TRP A 198 -20.17 0.03 11.48
N GLY A 199 -19.34 0.22 12.50
CA GLY A 199 -19.31 -0.60 13.70
C GLY A 199 -20.61 -0.57 14.51
N MET A 200 -20.64 -1.37 15.56
CA MET A 200 -21.78 -1.48 16.48
C MET A 200 -22.15 -0.11 17.05
N THR A 201 -23.45 0.05 17.26
CA THR A 201 -24.07 1.32 17.65
C THR A 201 -24.37 1.43 19.14
N GLY A 202 -23.99 0.41 19.87
CA GLY A 202 -24.04 0.33 21.32
C GLY A 202 -23.00 -0.65 21.84
N SER A 203 -22.79 -0.64 23.14
CA SER A 203 -21.76 -1.46 23.81
C SER A 203 -22.19 -2.90 24.09
N ASP A 204 -23.48 -3.22 24.04
CA ASP A 204 -24.00 -4.54 24.34
C ASP A 204 -23.71 -5.53 23.21
N TRP A 205 -23.03 -6.66 23.53
CA TRP A 205 -22.66 -7.69 22.58
C TRP A 205 -23.86 -8.35 21.86
N ASP A 206 -24.95 -8.57 22.61
CA ASP A 206 -26.08 -9.37 22.13
C ASP A 206 -27.16 -8.53 21.43
N PHE A 207 -27.25 -7.24 21.78
CA PHE A 207 -28.36 -6.38 21.38
C PHE A 207 -27.96 -5.18 20.50
N SER A 208 -26.67 -4.87 20.37
CA SER A 208 -26.23 -3.73 19.56
C SER A 208 -25.97 -4.12 18.11
N PRO A 209 -26.71 -3.54 17.14
CA PRO A 209 -26.49 -3.81 15.72
C PRO A 209 -25.29 -3.02 15.18
N LEU A 210 -24.78 -3.45 14.02
CA LEU A 210 -23.93 -2.64 13.18
C LEU A 210 -24.69 -1.42 12.64
N SER A 211 -23.97 -0.34 12.35
CA SER A 211 -24.57 0.81 11.67
C SER A 211 -24.90 0.47 10.21
N ASP A 212 -26.14 0.71 9.79
CA ASP A 212 -26.58 0.55 8.40
C ASP A 212 -26.11 1.70 7.48
N THR A 213 -25.47 2.73 8.05
CA THR A 213 -24.90 3.86 7.30
C THR A 213 -23.52 4.25 7.84
N LEU A 214 -22.69 4.83 6.98
CA LEU A 214 -21.35 5.30 7.34
C LEU A 214 -21.41 6.40 8.40
N LEU A 215 -20.63 6.22 9.46
CA LEU A 215 -20.50 7.15 10.55
C LEU A 215 -19.11 7.76 10.60
N ARG A 216 -18.97 8.90 11.26
CA ARG A 216 -17.71 9.52 11.63
C ARG A 216 -17.71 9.87 13.10
N LEU A 217 -16.55 9.76 13.75
CA LEU A 217 -16.31 10.06 15.14
C LEU A 217 -15.06 10.93 15.27
N GLU A 218 -15.15 12.00 16.05
CA GLU A 218 -14.03 12.87 16.38
C GLU A 218 -13.57 12.62 17.81
N GLN A 219 -12.27 12.30 17.98
CA GLN A 219 -11.65 11.98 19.26
C GLN A 219 -10.25 12.60 19.37
N PRO A 220 -9.83 13.11 20.55
CA PRO A 220 -8.48 13.60 20.74
C PRO A 220 -7.49 12.43 20.86
N LEU A 221 -6.34 12.56 20.23
CA LEU A 221 -5.19 11.68 20.45
C LEU A 221 -4.67 11.83 21.87
N ARG A 222 -4.16 10.76 22.44
CA ARG A 222 -3.52 10.71 23.74
C ARG A 222 -2.02 10.50 23.61
N SER A 223 -1.29 10.82 24.66
CA SER A 223 0.14 10.53 24.72
C SER A 223 0.39 9.03 24.90
N ASP A 224 1.55 8.54 24.43
CA ASP A 224 1.93 7.13 24.61
C ASP A 224 1.92 6.71 26.09
N ALA A 225 2.26 7.63 27.01
CA ALA A 225 2.23 7.37 28.45
C ALA A 225 0.79 7.17 28.96
N GLU A 226 -0.15 8.05 28.58
CA GLU A 226 -1.57 7.89 28.93
C GLU A 226 -2.15 6.63 28.30
N CYS A 227 -1.80 6.32 27.03
CA CYS A 227 -2.25 5.12 26.35
C CYS A 227 -1.77 3.85 27.06
N SER A 228 -0.48 3.77 27.43
CA SER A 228 0.07 2.62 28.15
C SER A 228 -0.58 2.43 29.50
N GLU A 229 -0.65 3.49 30.31
CA GLU A 229 -1.28 3.41 31.65
C GLU A 229 -2.74 2.98 31.56
N ASN A 230 -3.49 3.54 30.63
CA ASN A 230 -4.92 3.29 30.49
C ASN A 230 -5.22 1.89 29.95
N LEU A 231 -4.64 1.57 28.77
CA LEU A 231 -4.96 0.32 28.06
C LEU A 231 -4.37 -0.91 28.74
N ASP A 232 -3.13 -0.84 29.21
CA ASP A 232 -2.49 -1.95 29.95
C ASP A 232 -3.28 -2.27 31.23
N THR A 233 -3.74 -1.23 31.93
CA THR A 233 -4.56 -1.38 33.15
C THR A 233 -5.93 -1.96 32.82
N ALA A 234 -6.60 -1.44 31.79
CA ALA A 234 -7.95 -1.87 31.41
C ALA A 234 -8.02 -3.36 31.04
N VAL A 235 -7.00 -3.87 30.33
CA VAL A 235 -6.93 -5.30 29.96
C VAL A 235 -6.12 -6.15 30.94
N ASN A 236 -5.54 -5.53 31.99
CA ASN A 236 -4.68 -6.16 32.97
C ASN A 236 -3.49 -6.95 32.39
N VAL A 237 -2.88 -6.38 31.32
CA VAL A 237 -1.72 -6.93 30.61
C VAL A 237 -0.68 -5.84 30.42
N PRO A 238 0.40 -5.81 31.22
CA PRO A 238 1.48 -4.85 31.04
C PRO A 238 2.08 -4.93 29.64
N GLY A 239 2.17 -3.80 28.95
CA GLY A 239 2.69 -3.71 27.61
C GLY A 239 1.72 -4.23 26.52
N ALA A 240 0.41 -4.29 26.78
CA ALA A 240 -0.60 -4.53 25.74
C ALA A 240 -0.58 -3.41 24.70
N TYR A 241 -0.52 -2.16 25.13
CA TYR A 241 -0.23 -1.04 24.25
C TYR A 241 1.26 -1.00 23.89
N LYS A 242 1.56 -0.81 22.60
CA LYS A 242 2.94 -0.78 22.09
C LYS A 242 3.28 0.64 21.59
N PRO A 243 3.96 1.47 22.40
CA PRO A 243 4.44 2.78 21.97
C PRO A 243 5.23 2.68 20.65
N GLY A 244 4.94 3.57 19.72
CA GLY A 244 5.58 3.56 18.41
C GLY A 244 4.92 2.66 17.37
N HIS A 245 4.25 1.57 17.74
CA HIS A 245 3.46 0.71 16.86
C HIS A 245 1.99 1.12 16.82
N MET A 246 1.50 1.63 17.92
CA MET A 246 0.11 2.02 18.13
C MET A 246 -0.01 3.51 18.44
N ILE A 247 -1.21 4.03 18.34
CA ILE A 247 -1.69 5.27 18.92
C ILE A 247 -3.01 4.99 19.61
N CYS A 248 -3.39 5.78 20.58
CA CYS A 248 -4.73 5.71 21.16
C CYS A 248 -5.44 7.06 21.12
N ALA A 249 -6.76 7.01 21.09
CA ALA A 249 -7.63 8.18 21.11
C ALA A 249 -8.87 7.95 21.96
N GLY A 250 -9.45 9.01 22.45
CA GLY A 250 -10.68 8.97 23.21
C GLY A 250 -10.78 10.07 24.27
N ILE A 251 -11.99 10.24 24.79
CA ILE A 251 -12.27 11.12 25.96
C ILE A 251 -12.38 10.33 27.28
N GLY A 252 -12.14 9.01 27.22
CA GLY A 252 -12.49 8.02 28.22
C GLY A 252 -13.92 7.51 28.00
N GLY A 253 -14.06 6.19 27.87
CA GLY A 253 -15.38 5.55 27.78
C GLY A 253 -16.25 5.94 28.97
N THR A 254 -17.55 6.06 28.77
CA THR A 254 -18.48 6.49 29.83
C THR A 254 -19.27 5.34 30.43
N GLY A 255 -19.21 4.14 29.84
CA GLY A 255 -20.11 3.03 30.19
C GLY A 255 -21.57 3.35 29.87
N ASN A 256 -21.84 4.40 29.07
CA ASN A 256 -23.17 4.82 28.68
C ASN A 256 -23.17 5.27 27.22
N ASP A 257 -23.87 4.57 26.37
CA ASP A 257 -23.89 4.77 24.93
C ASP A 257 -24.49 6.10 24.48
N THR A 258 -25.26 6.77 25.33
CA THR A 258 -25.82 8.10 25.04
C THR A 258 -24.83 9.22 25.24
N THR A 259 -23.80 9.01 26.04
CA THR A 259 -22.76 10.02 26.38
C THR A 259 -21.36 9.59 25.96
N GLY A 260 -21.16 8.33 25.61
CA GLY A 260 -19.90 7.75 25.19
C GLY A 260 -19.45 8.21 23.80
N LYS A 261 -18.15 8.02 23.56
CA LYS A 261 -17.50 8.15 22.25
C LYS A 261 -16.48 7.04 22.13
N ALA A 262 -16.77 6.02 21.30
CA ALA A 262 -15.90 4.87 21.12
C ALA A 262 -16.05 4.26 19.72
N THR A 263 -14.97 3.65 19.23
CA THR A 263 -15.04 2.67 18.14
C THR A 263 -15.43 1.31 18.72
N CYS A 264 -16.16 0.54 17.92
CA CYS A 264 -16.76 -0.72 18.36
C CYS A 264 -16.50 -1.83 17.33
N PRO A 265 -16.80 -3.11 17.64
CA PRO A 265 -16.73 -4.19 16.65
C PRO A 265 -17.43 -3.82 15.34
N GLY A 266 -16.75 -4.07 14.20
CA GLY A 266 -17.16 -3.63 12.87
C GLY A 266 -16.49 -2.35 12.38
N ASP A 267 -15.89 -1.53 13.27
CA ASP A 267 -15.03 -0.42 12.87
C ASP A 267 -13.58 -0.86 12.58
N SER A 268 -13.22 -2.09 12.92
CA SER A 268 -11.92 -2.72 12.64
C SER A 268 -11.45 -2.46 11.22
N GLY A 269 -10.18 -2.12 11.04
CA GLY A 269 -9.59 -1.84 9.71
C GLY A 269 -9.93 -0.47 9.12
N SER A 270 -10.87 0.25 9.71
CA SER A 270 -11.28 1.59 9.27
C SER A 270 -10.24 2.65 9.60
N PRO A 271 -10.14 3.73 8.80
CA PRO A 271 -9.09 4.74 8.97
C PRO A 271 -9.40 5.77 10.05
N MET A 272 -8.33 6.27 10.66
CA MET A 272 -8.31 7.49 11.44
C MET A 272 -7.52 8.58 10.72
N PHE A 273 -8.07 9.79 10.65
CA PHE A 273 -7.53 10.92 9.89
C PHE A 273 -7.12 12.09 10.79
N VAL A 274 -5.98 12.72 10.42
CA VAL A 274 -5.61 14.07 10.85
C VAL A 274 -5.09 14.85 9.65
N SER A 275 -5.65 16.05 9.42
CA SER A 275 -5.21 16.94 8.34
C SER A 275 -5.09 16.25 6.98
N GLY A 276 -6.11 15.48 6.59
CA GLY A 276 -6.22 14.82 5.28
C GLY A 276 -5.32 13.60 5.08
N ARG A 277 -4.67 13.09 6.13
CA ARG A 277 -3.86 11.87 6.07
C ARG A 277 -4.41 10.78 6.98
N VAL A 278 -4.31 9.54 6.54
CA VAL A 278 -4.59 8.36 7.37
C VAL A 278 -3.44 8.20 8.34
N ILE A 279 -3.69 8.42 9.62
CA ILE A 279 -2.70 8.28 10.69
C ILE A 279 -2.83 6.99 11.48
N GLY A 280 -4.03 6.40 11.51
CA GLY A 280 -4.34 5.21 12.27
C GLY A 280 -5.27 4.27 11.51
N ILE A 281 -5.23 3.00 11.90
CA ILE A 281 -6.18 1.95 11.49
C ILE A 281 -6.82 1.44 12.77
N THR A 282 -8.15 1.41 12.85
CA THR A 282 -8.87 0.88 14.01
C THR A 282 -8.47 -0.57 14.25
N SER A 283 -7.98 -0.86 15.45
CA SER A 283 -7.33 -2.13 15.77
C SER A 283 -8.04 -2.84 16.91
N TRP A 284 -8.01 -2.30 18.14
CA TRP A 284 -8.61 -2.93 19.29
C TRP A 284 -9.02 -1.91 20.38
N GLY A 285 -9.86 -2.34 21.29
CA GLY A 285 -10.22 -1.60 22.49
C GLY A 285 -10.55 -2.56 23.62
N PRO A 286 -10.55 -2.09 24.88
CA PRO A 286 -11.00 -2.89 26.01
C PRO A 286 -12.47 -3.30 25.88
N ALA A 287 -12.75 -4.54 26.26
CA ALA A 287 -14.08 -5.13 26.27
C ALA A 287 -14.28 -5.97 27.55
N SER A 288 -15.53 -6.21 27.93
CA SER A 288 -15.91 -7.09 29.03
C SER A 288 -16.78 -8.25 28.53
N ASP A 289 -17.21 -9.11 29.43
CA ASP A 289 -18.17 -10.18 29.09
C ASP A 289 -19.54 -9.63 28.66
N PHE A 290 -19.85 -8.38 28.97
CA PHE A 290 -21.14 -7.73 28.72
C PHE A 290 -21.06 -6.56 27.73
N GLU A 291 -19.89 -5.88 27.67
CA GLU A 291 -19.70 -4.67 26.87
C GLU A 291 -18.59 -4.86 25.86
N ALA A 292 -18.92 -4.65 24.58
CA ALA A 292 -18.01 -4.79 23.45
C ALA A 292 -17.04 -3.61 23.27
N CYS A 293 -17.39 -2.44 23.83
CA CYS A 293 -16.67 -1.17 23.67
C CYS A 293 -17.20 -0.15 24.66
N ASN A 294 -16.65 1.10 24.67
CA ASN A 294 -17.07 2.21 25.53
C ASN A 294 -16.95 1.90 27.05
N ILE A 295 -16.05 1.01 27.41
CA ILE A 295 -15.78 0.68 28.82
C ILE A 295 -15.38 1.96 29.57
N GLN A 296 -15.94 2.16 30.75
CA GLN A 296 -15.74 3.38 31.53
C GLN A 296 -14.25 3.70 31.75
N GLY A 297 -13.84 4.89 31.38
CA GLY A 297 -12.49 5.41 31.55
C GLY A 297 -11.48 4.96 30.51
N THR A 298 -11.84 4.12 29.52
CA THR A 298 -10.89 3.54 28.57
C THR A 298 -10.79 4.31 27.25
N TYR A 299 -9.70 4.10 26.51
CA TYR A 299 -9.45 4.61 25.16
C TYR A 299 -9.47 3.47 24.13
N ASP A 300 -9.55 3.83 22.83
CA ASP A 300 -9.43 2.91 21.71
C ASP A 300 -8.00 2.94 21.14
N ALA A 301 -7.48 1.78 20.74
CA ALA A 301 -6.17 1.61 20.13
C ALA A 301 -6.27 1.49 18.60
N TYR A 302 -5.31 2.12 17.92
CA TYR A 302 -5.17 2.14 16.48
C TYR A 302 -3.75 1.79 16.09
N THR A 303 -3.56 1.07 14.98
CA THR A 303 -2.23 0.85 14.42
C THR A 303 -1.68 2.17 13.87
N LYS A 304 -0.47 2.56 14.25
CA LYS A 304 0.19 3.80 13.83
C LYS A 304 0.71 3.69 12.39
N VAL A 305 0.01 4.29 11.43
CA VAL A 305 0.31 4.13 10.00
C VAL A 305 1.73 4.57 9.63
N ALA A 306 2.22 5.69 10.20
CA ALA A 306 3.55 6.20 9.89
C ALA A 306 4.68 5.20 10.21
N THR A 307 4.50 4.33 11.19
CA THR A 307 5.48 3.29 11.54
C THR A 307 5.64 2.26 10.42
N TYR A 308 4.52 1.88 9.79
CA TYR A 308 4.48 0.83 8.79
C TYR A 308 4.56 1.36 7.35
N TYR A 309 4.60 2.67 7.16
CA TYR A 309 4.61 3.31 5.85
C TYR A 309 5.70 2.74 4.93
N ARG A 310 6.90 2.51 5.47
CA ARG A 310 8.05 1.96 4.73
C ARG A 310 7.78 0.57 4.13
N SER A 311 7.04 -0.28 4.83
CA SER A 311 6.70 -1.63 4.33
C SER A 311 5.51 -1.64 3.40
N ILE A 312 4.64 -0.62 3.47
CA ILE A 312 3.42 -0.53 2.67
C ILE A 312 3.64 0.22 1.37
N GLN A 313 4.39 1.35 1.42
CA GLN A 313 4.58 2.22 0.27
C GLN A 313 5.14 1.50 -0.97
N PRO A 314 6.17 0.63 -0.89
CA PRO A 314 6.65 -0.10 -2.05
C PRO A 314 5.64 -1.07 -2.65
N ARG A 315 4.63 -1.48 -1.85
CA ARG A 315 3.53 -2.35 -2.29
C ARG A 315 2.33 -1.58 -2.83
N ILE A 316 2.21 -0.31 -2.49
CA ILE A 316 1.25 0.61 -3.11
C ILE A 316 1.77 1.04 -4.48
N ASP A 317 3.07 1.30 -4.59
CA ASP A 317 3.76 1.87 -5.75
C ASP A 317 4.71 0.82 -6.37
N ASP A 318 4.20 -0.40 -6.57
CA ASP A 318 4.99 -1.49 -7.15
C ASP A 318 4.99 -1.43 -8.69
N THR A 319 6.10 -1.87 -9.32
CA THR A 319 6.24 -2.02 -10.77
C THR A 319 6.11 -3.50 -11.14
N SER A 320 4.98 -4.10 -10.82
CA SER A 320 4.75 -5.53 -10.90
C SER A 320 3.81 -5.89 -12.04
N PHE A 321 4.33 -6.41 -13.17
CA PHE A 321 3.52 -6.99 -14.24
C PHE A 321 2.73 -8.22 -13.77
N SER A 322 3.28 -8.97 -12.80
CA SER A 322 2.65 -10.14 -12.18
C SER A 322 1.66 -9.79 -11.09
N ARG A 323 1.68 -8.55 -10.59
CA ARG A 323 0.90 -8.05 -9.44
C ARG A 323 1.15 -8.82 -8.16
N ASP A 324 2.40 -9.24 -7.96
CA ASP A 324 2.79 -10.05 -6.82
C ASP A 324 3.59 -9.29 -5.75
N HIS A 325 3.57 -7.95 -5.80
CA HIS A 325 4.31 -7.03 -4.95
C HIS A 325 5.84 -7.13 -5.07
N ARG A 326 6.33 -7.79 -6.11
CA ARG A 326 7.73 -7.76 -6.50
C ARG A 326 7.85 -6.99 -7.79
N ALA A 327 8.85 -6.13 -7.88
CA ALA A 327 9.14 -5.43 -9.10
C ALA A 327 9.62 -6.41 -10.17
N ASP A 328 8.97 -6.40 -11.32
CA ASP A 328 9.30 -7.20 -12.50
C ASP A 328 10.18 -6.37 -13.45
N LEU A 329 10.69 -6.98 -14.51
CA LEU A 329 11.49 -6.29 -15.52
C LEU A 329 10.79 -6.28 -16.87
N PHE A 330 10.77 -5.11 -17.52
CA PHE A 330 10.56 -4.98 -18.95
C PHE A 330 11.91 -4.91 -19.65
N ALA A 331 12.07 -5.58 -20.78
CA ALA A 331 13.26 -5.44 -21.60
C ALA A 331 12.93 -5.52 -23.09
N ARG A 332 13.62 -4.70 -23.90
CA ARG A 332 13.51 -4.70 -25.34
C ARG A 332 14.79 -5.22 -25.98
N THR A 333 14.65 -6.19 -26.88
CA THR A 333 15.79 -6.69 -27.67
C THR A 333 16.25 -5.66 -28.71
N THR A 334 17.45 -5.85 -29.26
CA THR A 334 17.95 -5.10 -30.42
C THR A 334 17.02 -5.25 -31.64
N GLY A 335 16.32 -6.38 -31.77
CA GLY A 335 15.32 -6.66 -32.79
C GLY A 335 13.94 -6.05 -32.54
N ALA A 336 13.81 -5.14 -31.54
CA ALA A 336 12.60 -4.37 -31.24
C ALA A 336 11.45 -5.11 -30.54
N THR A 337 11.61 -6.38 -30.19
CA THR A 337 10.61 -7.13 -29.42
C THR A 337 10.73 -6.80 -27.94
N GLY A 338 9.61 -6.49 -27.28
CA GLY A 338 9.50 -6.34 -25.84
C GLY A 338 9.29 -7.69 -25.15
N TYR A 339 9.78 -7.79 -23.95
CA TYR A 339 9.59 -8.94 -23.06
C TYR A 339 9.38 -8.46 -21.62
N THR A 340 8.59 -9.21 -20.88
CA THR A 340 8.53 -9.11 -19.40
C THR A 340 9.16 -10.34 -18.77
N MET A 341 9.77 -10.15 -17.63
CA MET A 341 10.33 -11.19 -16.78
C MET A 341 9.90 -10.95 -15.35
N ASN A 342 9.07 -11.86 -14.83
CA ASN A 342 8.56 -11.75 -13.47
C ASN A 342 9.68 -12.13 -12.48
N SER A 343 9.77 -11.34 -11.42
CA SER A 343 10.66 -11.66 -10.31
C SER A 343 10.12 -12.85 -9.52
N THR A 344 11.02 -13.73 -9.11
CA THR A 344 10.74 -14.81 -8.14
C THR A 344 11.49 -14.59 -6.82
N GLY A 345 12.00 -13.37 -6.62
CA GLY A 345 12.81 -12.94 -5.49
C GLY A 345 14.28 -12.75 -5.88
N GLU A 346 15.08 -13.80 -5.87
CA GLU A 346 16.50 -13.75 -6.26
C GLU A 346 16.76 -14.29 -7.68
N ALA A 347 15.71 -14.51 -8.46
CA ALA A 347 15.78 -14.96 -9.85
C ALA A 347 14.68 -14.32 -10.70
N LEU A 348 14.77 -14.49 -12.01
CA LEU A 348 13.76 -14.08 -12.95
C LEU A 348 13.12 -15.33 -13.59
N ALA A 349 11.80 -15.34 -13.70
CA ALA A 349 11.07 -16.33 -14.45
C ALA A 349 11.40 -16.22 -15.96
N ALA A 350 11.03 -17.24 -16.72
CA ALA A 350 11.18 -17.23 -18.17
C ALA A 350 10.51 -15.99 -18.79
N ARG A 351 11.23 -15.37 -19.74
CA ARG A 351 10.70 -14.17 -20.41
C ARG A 351 9.40 -14.48 -21.15
N LYS A 352 8.43 -13.57 -21.07
CA LYS A 352 7.19 -13.62 -21.83
C LYS A 352 7.22 -12.51 -22.87
N ALA A 353 6.78 -12.80 -24.10
CA ALA A 353 6.67 -11.77 -25.13
C ALA A 353 5.64 -10.71 -24.74
N PHE A 354 6.05 -9.46 -24.82
CA PHE A 354 5.18 -8.32 -24.55
C PHE A 354 4.65 -7.75 -25.88
N ALA A 355 3.34 -7.67 -25.98
CA ALA A 355 2.68 -7.30 -27.24
C ALA A 355 3.09 -5.90 -27.73
N GLY A 356 3.28 -5.74 -29.03
CA GLY A 356 3.61 -4.49 -29.67
C GLY A 356 5.00 -4.46 -30.30
N SER A 357 5.26 -3.40 -31.08
CA SER A 357 6.57 -3.13 -31.68
C SER A 357 7.20 -1.90 -31.03
N TYR A 358 8.43 -2.06 -30.55
CA TYR A 358 9.15 -1.04 -29.79
C TYR A 358 10.32 -0.43 -30.57
N SER A 359 10.42 -0.67 -31.89
CA SER A 359 11.53 -0.19 -32.74
C SER A 359 11.64 1.33 -32.79
N ALA A 360 10.50 2.04 -32.73
CA ALA A 360 10.45 3.48 -32.80
C ALA A 360 11.00 4.21 -31.57
N TYR A 361 11.25 3.51 -30.47
CA TYR A 361 11.59 4.13 -29.19
C TYR A 361 13.05 3.92 -28.82
N ASN A 362 13.73 4.98 -28.38
CA ASN A 362 15.11 4.94 -27.88
C ASN A 362 15.22 4.93 -26.35
N LEU A 363 14.11 5.08 -25.65
CA LEU A 363 14.00 4.99 -24.20
C LEU A 363 12.64 4.39 -23.87
N ILE A 364 12.64 3.44 -22.95
CA ILE A 364 11.43 2.85 -22.38
C ILE A 364 11.69 2.67 -20.89
N ILE A 365 10.74 3.09 -20.06
CA ILE A 365 10.78 3.00 -18.59
C ILE A 365 9.46 2.39 -18.15
N GLN A 366 9.52 1.39 -17.28
CA GLN A 366 8.33 0.83 -16.64
C GLN A 366 7.90 1.70 -15.45
N THR A 367 6.60 1.82 -15.25
CA THR A 367 5.96 2.54 -14.14
C THR A 367 4.46 2.29 -14.16
N ASP A 368 3.79 2.36 -13.03
CA ASP A 368 2.34 2.51 -12.96
C ASP A 368 2.01 3.99 -12.70
N LEU A 369 1.93 4.77 -13.78
CA LEU A 369 1.80 6.24 -13.69
C LEU A 369 0.47 6.68 -13.08
N ASN A 370 -0.60 5.93 -13.32
CA ASN A 370 -1.94 6.24 -12.80
C ASN A 370 -2.29 5.44 -11.54
N ARG A 371 -1.38 4.57 -11.09
CA ARG A 371 -1.52 3.71 -9.91
C ARG A 371 -2.77 2.83 -9.94
N ASP A 372 -3.12 2.35 -11.15
CA ASP A 372 -4.28 1.46 -11.31
C ASP A 372 -3.92 -0.03 -11.16
N GLY A 373 -2.64 -0.34 -10.89
CA GLY A 373 -2.12 -1.68 -10.71
C GLY A 373 -1.90 -2.44 -12.01
N TYR A 374 -1.96 -1.75 -13.14
CA TYR A 374 -1.52 -2.26 -14.43
C TYR A 374 -0.26 -1.52 -14.85
N GLU A 375 0.82 -2.26 -14.99
CA GLU A 375 2.10 -1.66 -15.33
C GLU A 375 2.04 -0.96 -16.69
N ASP A 376 2.53 0.28 -16.71
CA ASP A 376 2.61 1.16 -17.86
C ASP A 376 4.05 1.26 -18.38
N LEU A 377 4.23 1.87 -19.55
CA LEU A 377 5.53 2.22 -20.07
C LEU A 377 5.57 3.70 -20.47
N ILE A 378 6.61 4.40 -20.07
CA ILE A 378 6.96 5.71 -20.63
C ILE A 378 7.97 5.50 -21.75
N ALA A 379 7.61 5.88 -22.99
CA ALA A 379 8.43 5.60 -24.16
C ALA A 379 8.73 6.87 -24.95
N ARG A 380 10.03 7.15 -25.22
CA ARG A 380 10.45 8.28 -26.06
C ARG A 380 10.69 7.84 -27.50
N GLN A 381 9.99 8.45 -28.44
CA GLN A 381 10.16 8.21 -29.86
C GLN A 381 11.50 8.78 -30.36
N SER A 382 12.30 7.96 -31.03
CA SER A 382 13.66 8.30 -31.48
C SER A 382 13.71 9.45 -32.48
N SER A 383 12.74 9.49 -33.41
CA SER A 383 12.72 10.44 -34.54
C SER A 383 12.34 11.85 -34.13
N THR A 384 11.32 11.99 -33.27
CA THR A 384 10.74 13.29 -32.88
C THR A 384 11.12 13.74 -31.48
N GLY A 385 11.49 12.80 -30.60
CA GLY A 385 11.65 13.05 -29.18
C GLY A 385 10.32 13.16 -28.43
N ASP A 386 9.19 12.83 -29.06
CA ASP A 386 7.91 12.79 -28.38
C ASP A 386 7.90 11.68 -27.35
N VAL A 387 7.34 11.97 -26.18
CA VAL A 387 7.22 11.02 -25.08
C VAL A 387 5.77 10.57 -24.98
N TYR A 388 5.61 9.28 -24.94
CA TYR A 388 4.31 8.62 -24.85
C TYR A 388 4.16 7.84 -23.57
N TRP A 389 2.98 7.90 -23.01
CA TRP A 389 2.50 6.99 -22.00
C TRP A 389 1.75 5.85 -22.70
N LEU A 390 2.30 4.66 -22.60
CA LEU A 390 1.67 3.42 -23.06
C LEU A 390 1.02 2.80 -21.83
N HIS A 391 -0.30 2.79 -21.78
CA HIS A 391 -1.04 2.38 -20.59
C HIS A 391 -2.12 1.35 -20.94
N ARG A 392 -2.38 0.51 -19.98
CA ARG A 392 -3.39 -0.53 -20.04
C ARG A 392 -4.49 -0.23 -19.04
N SER A 393 -5.71 -0.68 -19.33
CA SER A 393 -6.82 -0.69 -18.38
C SER A 393 -7.27 -2.12 -18.10
N ALA A 394 -8.03 -2.31 -17.01
CA ALA A 394 -8.62 -3.60 -16.66
C ALA A 394 -9.47 -4.23 -17.77
N SER A 395 -10.05 -3.41 -18.64
CA SER A 395 -10.94 -3.85 -19.73
C SER A 395 -10.21 -4.14 -21.04
N SER A 396 -8.88 -3.92 -21.13
CA SER A 396 -8.12 -4.05 -22.38
C SER A 396 -6.87 -4.92 -22.23
N SER A 397 -6.67 -5.86 -23.14
CA SER A 397 -5.41 -6.59 -23.28
C SER A 397 -4.34 -5.82 -24.05
N THR A 398 -4.69 -4.66 -24.65
CA THR A 398 -3.80 -3.83 -25.46
C THR A 398 -3.46 -2.53 -24.74
N TYR A 399 -2.26 -2.02 -25.01
CA TYR A 399 -1.79 -0.75 -24.50
C TYR A 399 -2.32 0.41 -25.35
N ALA A 400 -3.04 1.33 -24.74
CA ALA A 400 -3.37 2.62 -25.34
C ALA A 400 -2.11 3.49 -25.36
N LYS A 401 -2.03 4.40 -26.33
CA LYS A 401 -0.88 5.29 -26.52
C LYS A 401 -1.33 6.74 -26.38
N THR A 402 -0.86 7.43 -25.34
CA THR A 402 -1.14 8.86 -25.10
C THR A 402 0.16 9.65 -25.17
N LYS A 403 0.22 10.68 -26.02
CA LYS A 403 1.38 11.58 -26.02
C LYS A 403 1.32 12.52 -24.83
N ILE A 404 2.37 12.48 -24.00
CA ILE A 404 2.46 13.28 -22.77
C ILE A 404 3.41 14.48 -22.89
N PHE A 405 4.49 14.35 -23.67
CA PHE A 405 5.40 15.46 -23.96
C PHE A 405 5.82 15.45 -25.44
N SER A 406 6.24 16.61 -25.95
CA SER A 406 6.67 16.79 -27.33
C SER A 406 8.10 17.34 -27.41
N GLY A 407 8.88 16.85 -28.40
CA GLY A 407 10.17 17.45 -28.75
C GLY A 407 11.30 17.23 -27.74
N TRP A 408 11.25 16.21 -26.90
CA TRP A 408 12.28 15.91 -25.87
C TRP A 408 13.53 15.20 -26.44
N LYS A 409 13.90 15.50 -27.69
CA LYS A 409 15.04 14.87 -28.36
C LYS A 409 16.38 15.18 -27.67
N THR A 410 16.51 16.38 -27.11
CA THR A 410 17.72 16.85 -26.42
C THR A 410 17.70 16.63 -24.91
N VAL A 411 16.60 16.12 -24.35
CA VAL A 411 16.51 15.75 -22.94
C VAL A 411 17.44 14.56 -22.68
N ARG A 412 18.36 14.74 -21.73
CA ARG A 412 19.44 13.79 -21.43
C ARG A 412 18.94 12.54 -20.70
N ALA A 413 18.04 12.73 -19.74
CA ALA A 413 17.41 11.63 -19.00
C ALA A 413 15.95 11.93 -18.77
N ILE A 414 15.14 10.88 -18.78
CA ILE A 414 13.75 10.86 -18.32
C ILE A 414 13.69 9.81 -17.24
N VAL A 415 12.99 10.09 -16.15
CA VAL A 415 12.85 9.19 -15.00
C VAL A 415 11.40 9.20 -14.55
N ALA A 416 10.87 8.03 -14.20
CA ALA A 416 9.60 7.85 -13.52
C ALA A 416 9.88 7.38 -12.08
N PRO A 417 10.12 8.30 -11.15
CA PRO A 417 10.59 7.95 -9.80
C PRO A 417 9.47 7.48 -8.86
N GLY A 418 8.21 7.47 -9.31
CA GLY A 418 7.05 7.39 -8.44
C GLY A 418 6.65 8.78 -7.90
N ASP A 419 6.00 8.81 -6.75
CA ASP A 419 5.54 10.04 -6.09
C ASP A 419 6.71 10.71 -5.36
N VAL A 420 7.18 11.86 -5.86
CA VAL A 420 8.29 12.60 -5.23
C VAL A 420 7.84 13.81 -4.40
N ASN A 421 6.56 14.18 -4.49
CA ASN A 421 6.00 15.34 -3.80
C ASN A 421 5.00 14.95 -2.70
N ASN A 422 4.77 13.63 -2.53
CA ASN A 422 3.87 13.04 -1.55
C ASN A 422 2.39 13.47 -1.74
N ASP A 423 1.96 13.59 -3.01
CA ASP A 423 0.56 13.88 -3.35
C ASP A 423 -0.25 12.63 -3.74
N GLY A 424 0.39 11.46 -3.75
CA GLY A 424 -0.22 10.18 -4.05
C GLY A 424 -0.24 9.84 -5.55
N LYS A 425 0.53 10.52 -6.38
CA LYS A 425 0.57 10.30 -7.83
C LYS A 425 2.00 10.14 -8.31
N GLY A 426 2.21 9.29 -9.30
CA GLY A 426 3.52 9.10 -9.90
C GLY A 426 3.92 10.29 -10.77
N ASP A 427 5.11 10.84 -10.54
CA ASP A 427 5.64 12.01 -11.24
C ASP A 427 6.63 11.63 -12.35
N ILE A 428 6.96 12.59 -13.21
CA ILE A 428 8.02 12.45 -14.22
C ILE A 428 9.12 13.48 -13.94
N LEU A 429 10.38 13.03 -14.06
CA LEU A 429 11.53 13.91 -14.03
C LEU A 429 12.21 13.94 -15.40
N ALA A 430 12.84 15.07 -15.70
CA ALA A 430 13.68 15.21 -16.89
C ALA A 430 14.96 15.98 -16.57
N VAL A 431 16.10 15.51 -17.08
CA VAL A 431 17.36 16.27 -17.10
C VAL A 431 17.47 16.94 -18.46
N THR A 432 17.45 18.26 -18.49
CA THR A 432 17.56 19.06 -19.72
C THR A 432 18.95 18.93 -20.37
N SER A 433 19.10 19.41 -21.59
CA SER A 433 20.40 19.49 -22.28
C SER A 433 21.43 20.34 -21.51
N THR A 434 20.96 21.34 -20.76
CA THR A 434 21.79 22.22 -19.91
C THR A 434 22.11 21.64 -18.54
N GLY A 435 21.46 20.52 -18.16
CA GLY A 435 21.67 19.85 -16.88
C GLY A 435 20.75 20.31 -15.76
N ASP A 436 19.66 21.00 -16.09
CA ASP A 436 18.61 21.28 -15.10
C ASP A 436 17.79 20.02 -14.86
N LEU A 437 17.55 19.68 -13.58
CA LEU A 437 16.59 18.68 -13.18
C LEU A 437 15.22 19.32 -13.05
N MET A 438 14.29 18.91 -13.91
CA MET A 438 12.91 19.38 -13.93
C MET A 438 11.98 18.30 -13.37
N VAL A 439 11.00 18.70 -12.57
CA VAL A 439 9.93 17.85 -12.05
C VAL A 439 8.63 18.23 -12.73
N TYR A 440 7.90 17.25 -13.18
CA TYR A 440 6.57 17.37 -13.80
C TYR A 440 5.56 16.65 -12.89
N PRO A 441 4.96 17.35 -11.91
CA PRO A 441 3.96 16.74 -11.04
C PRO A 441 2.75 16.29 -11.84
N SER A 442 2.32 15.05 -11.61
CA SER A 442 1.26 14.40 -12.39
C SER A 442 -0.12 14.63 -11.77
N TYR A 443 -1.16 14.59 -12.63
CA TYR A 443 -2.56 14.43 -12.18
C TYR A 443 -2.99 12.95 -12.09
N GLY A 444 -2.09 11.99 -12.40
CA GLY A 444 -2.41 10.57 -12.43
C GLY A 444 -3.23 10.12 -13.63
N ASN A 445 -3.32 10.94 -14.68
CA ASN A 445 -4.14 10.67 -15.86
C ASN A 445 -3.45 11.05 -17.19
N GLY A 446 -2.11 11.05 -17.18
CA GLY A 446 -1.30 11.45 -18.33
C GLY A 446 -1.19 12.97 -18.55
N LYS A 447 -1.77 13.79 -17.68
CA LYS A 447 -1.60 15.24 -17.63
C LYS A 447 -0.68 15.64 -16.48
N PHE A 448 0.00 16.77 -16.64
CA PHE A 448 1.01 17.25 -15.71
C PHE A 448 0.78 18.72 -15.37
N ASN A 449 1.16 19.11 -14.16
CA ASN A 449 1.26 20.49 -13.73
C ASN A 449 2.43 21.19 -14.44
N THR A 450 2.54 22.51 -14.24
CA THR A 450 3.71 23.28 -14.67
C THR A 450 4.98 22.68 -14.07
N ALA A 451 5.98 22.47 -14.93
CA ALA A 451 7.27 21.93 -14.51
C ALA A 451 7.95 22.82 -13.47
N VAL A 452 8.54 22.19 -12.47
CA VAL A 452 9.32 22.87 -11.42
C VAL A 452 10.79 22.51 -11.59
N LYS A 453 11.68 23.51 -11.60
CA LYS A 453 13.11 23.29 -11.60
C LYS A 453 13.56 22.92 -10.18
N ALA A 454 14.01 21.68 -10.01
CA ALA A 454 14.42 21.12 -8.73
C ALA A 454 15.90 21.36 -8.42
N ALA A 455 16.76 21.28 -9.43
CA ALA A 455 18.21 21.41 -9.26
C ALA A 455 18.91 21.75 -10.58
N THR A 456 20.20 22.04 -10.51
CA THR A 456 21.10 22.26 -11.66
C THR A 456 22.32 21.36 -11.55
N GLY A 457 23.13 21.26 -12.62
CA GLY A 457 24.39 20.55 -12.56
C GLY A 457 24.29 19.04 -12.86
N TYR A 458 23.12 18.54 -13.25
CA TYR A 458 22.90 17.10 -13.51
C TYR A 458 23.52 16.61 -14.83
N GLN A 459 24.09 17.49 -15.65
CA GLN A 459 24.81 17.09 -16.88
C GLN A 459 26.05 16.25 -16.61
N VAL A 460 26.58 16.27 -15.39
CA VAL A 460 27.75 15.46 -14.99
C VAL A 460 27.44 13.98 -14.80
N TYR A 461 26.15 13.64 -14.68
CA TYR A 461 25.70 12.25 -14.52
C TYR A 461 25.37 11.62 -15.87
N ASN A 462 25.95 10.45 -16.15
CA ASN A 462 25.69 9.68 -17.36
C ASN A 462 24.52 8.70 -17.19
N GLN A 463 24.10 8.41 -15.96
CA GLN A 463 22.85 7.73 -15.64
C GLN A 463 22.18 8.43 -14.46
N VAL A 464 20.88 8.67 -14.61
CA VAL A 464 19.97 9.18 -13.59
C VAL A 464 18.82 8.19 -13.51
N ARG A 465 18.63 7.58 -12.35
CA ARG A 465 17.64 6.54 -12.10
C ARG A 465 16.84 6.89 -10.85
N GLY A 466 15.61 6.51 -10.82
CA GLY A 466 14.73 6.66 -9.68
C GLY A 466 13.50 5.81 -9.92
N HIS A 467 13.13 5.10 -9.01
CA HIS A 467 11.90 4.43 -8.64
C HIS A 467 12.25 3.68 -7.38
N GLY A 468 11.80 4.24 -6.27
CA GLY A 468 11.89 3.61 -4.98
C GLY A 468 12.75 4.32 -3.93
N ASP A 469 12.56 3.87 -2.72
CA ASP A 469 13.15 4.38 -1.49
C ASP A 469 14.40 3.54 -1.13
N PHE A 470 15.58 4.04 -1.50
CA PHE A 470 16.85 3.37 -1.19
C PHE A 470 17.33 3.64 0.23
N THR A 471 16.81 4.68 0.88
CA THR A 471 17.14 5.04 2.26
C THR A 471 16.20 4.42 3.28
N TYR A 472 15.11 3.81 2.80
CA TYR A 472 14.05 3.25 3.63
C TYR A 472 13.47 4.30 4.60
N ASP A 473 13.32 5.56 4.11
CA ASP A 473 12.74 6.67 4.86
C ASP A 473 11.30 7.01 4.42
N GLY A 474 10.74 6.22 3.49
CA GLY A 474 9.40 6.38 2.97
C GLY A 474 9.27 7.40 1.84
N LYS A 475 10.39 7.82 1.23
CA LYS A 475 10.39 8.77 0.11
C LYS A 475 11.24 8.23 -1.02
N ASN A 476 10.80 8.50 -2.24
CA ASN A 476 11.52 8.04 -3.43
C ASN A 476 12.81 8.85 -3.63
N ASP A 477 13.92 8.13 -3.86
CA ASP A 477 15.25 8.65 -4.03
C ASP A 477 15.72 8.63 -5.50
N LEU A 478 16.81 9.33 -5.82
CA LEU A 478 17.52 9.19 -7.10
C LEU A 478 18.88 8.55 -6.90
N LEU A 479 19.17 7.54 -7.72
CA LEU A 479 20.49 6.96 -7.89
C LEU A 479 21.15 7.53 -9.15
N LEU A 480 22.35 8.08 -9.02
CA LEU A 480 23.05 8.81 -10.05
C LEU A 480 24.43 8.20 -10.28
N ARG A 481 24.84 8.00 -11.55
CA ARG A 481 26.23 7.64 -11.86
C ARG A 481 26.94 8.80 -12.52
N ARG A 482 28.05 9.26 -11.94
CA ARG A 482 28.83 10.36 -12.46
C ARG A 482 29.67 9.90 -13.65
N GLY A 483 29.60 10.63 -14.76
CA GLY A 483 30.45 10.39 -15.92
C GLY A 483 31.93 10.65 -15.61
N GLY A 484 32.81 9.85 -16.18
CA GLY A 484 34.27 9.99 -16.03
C GLY A 484 34.86 9.28 -14.81
N THR A 485 34.16 9.24 -13.68
CA THR A 485 34.63 8.50 -12.48
C THR A 485 33.83 7.21 -12.25
N ASP A 486 32.65 7.11 -12.85
CA ASP A 486 31.66 6.04 -12.63
C ASP A 486 31.31 5.82 -11.14
N ASP A 487 31.44 6.86 -10.33
CA ASP A 487 31.01 6.85 -8.94
C ASP A 487 29.47 6.93 -8.86
N LEU A 488 28.87 6.22 -7.90
CA LEU A 488 27.45 6.32 -7.60
C LEU A 488 27.20 7.38 -6.52
N TYR A 489 26.17 8.16 -6.75
CA TYR A 489 25.62 9.15 -5.84
C TYR A 489 24.16 8.85 -5.55
N LEU A 490 23.73 9.18 -4.36
CA LEU A 490 22.34 9.13 -3.91
C LEU A 490 21.86 10.55 -3.62
N ALA A 491 20.75 10.95 -4.23
CA ALA A 491 20.00 12.15 -3.86
C ALA A 491 18.74 11.71 -3.14
N LYS A 492 18.68 11.94 -1.83
CA LYS A 492 17.57 11.52 -0.98
C LYS A 492 16.33 12.33 -1.27
N GLY A 493 15.18 11.65 -1.29
CA GLY A 493 13.88 12.27 -1.42
C GLY A 493 13.50 13.10 -0.21
N THR A 494 12.85 14.23 -0.43
CA THR A 494 12.34 15.09 0.66
C THR A 494 10.82 15.01 0.81
N GLY A 495 10.12 14.53 -0.23
CA GLY A 495 8.66 14.54 -0.31
C GLY A 495 8.07 15.95 -0.52
N LYS A 496 8.87 16.94 -0.95
CA LYS A 496 8.44 18.32 -1.17
C LYS A 496 8.48 18.69 -2.66
N SER A 497 7.43 19.24 -3.18
CA SER A 497 7.32 19.63 -4.60
C SER A 497 8.36 20.64 -5.07
N THR A 498 8.78 21.58 -4.21
CA THR A 498 9.72 22.66 -4.57
C THR A 498 11.20 22.29 -4.43
N ALA A 499 11.51 21.26 -3.63
CA ALA A 499 12.87 20.76 -3.43
C ALA A 499 12.80 19.25 -3.19
N PRO A 500 12.44 18.45 -4.22
CA PRO A 500 12.10 17.03 -4.04
C PRO A 500 13.28 16.15 -3.65
N PHE A 501 14.50 16.62 -3.84
CA PHE A 501 15.73 15.87 -3.51
C PHE A 501 16.74 16.73 -2.76
N GLU A 502 17.48 16.07 -1.89
CA GLU A 502 18.69 16.64 -1.26
C GLU A 502 19.86 16.68 -2.24
N THR A 503 20.91 17.38 -1.87
CA THR A 503 22.17 17.39 -2.64
C THR A 503 22.73 15.96 -2.73
N PRO A 504 23.10 15.48 -3.94
CA PRO A 504 23.62 14.13 -4.11
C PRO A 504 24.89 13.86 -3.31
N VAL A 505 24.92 12.76 -2.57
CA VAL A 505 26.06 12.29 -1.78
C VAL A 505 26.65 11.03 -2.42
N LYS A 506 27.98 10.94 -2.53
CA LYS A 506 28.65 9.74 -3.05
C LYS A 506 28.45 8.56 -2.10
N VAL A 507 27.91 7.44 -2.63
CA VAL A 507 27.66 6.21 -1.88
C VAL A 507 28.56 5.04 -2.29
N ARG A 508 29.04 4.99 -3.53
CA ARG A 508 29.94 3.94 -4.03
C ARG A 508 30.94 4.53 -5.03
N SER A 509 32.10 3.90 -5.16
CA SER A 509 33.15 4.29 -6.11
C SER A 509 33.31 3.27 -7.22
N ASN A 510 33.69 3.76 -8.42
CA ASN A 510 34.18 2.97 -9.55
C ASN A 510 33.22 1.85 -10.01
N TRP A 511 32.07 2.25 -10.58
CA TRP A 511 31.07 1.32 -11.14
C TRP A 511 31.23 1.12 -12.65
N SER A 512 32.44 1.24 -13.16
CA SER A 512 32.77 1.07 -14.59
C SER A 512 32.50 -0.35 -15.12
N ALA A 513 32.43 -1.34 -14.24
CA ALA A 513 32.09 -2.72 -14.59
C ALA A 513 30.63 -2.86 -15.12
N TYR A 514 29.77 -1.87 -14.85
CA TYR A 514 28.36 -1.91 -15.26
C TYR A 514 28.07 -0.87 -16.34
N ASN A 515 27.42 -1.28 -17.42
CA ASN A 515 27.05 -0.39 -18.52
C ASN A 515 25.59 0.10 -18.43
N LEU A 516 24.74 -0.55 -17.63
CA LEU A 516 23.35 -0.17 -17.44
C LEU A 516 22.92 -0.39 -15.98
N LEU A 517 22.23 0.61 -15.43
CA LEU A 517 21.59 0.57 -14.13
C LEU A 517 20.08 0.71 -14.30
N VAL A 518 19.29 -0.07 -13.59
CA VAL A 518 17.82 -0.06 -13.58
C VAL A 518 17.35 -0.11 -12.15
N THR A 519 16.41 0.75 -11.79
CA THR A 519 15.79 0.83 -10.46
C THR A 519 14.32 0.47 -10.58
N PRO A 520 13.99 -0.82 -10.59
CA PRO A 520 12.61 -1.25 -10.79
C PRO A 520 11.76 -1.16 -9.52
N GLY A 521 12.36 -0.97 -8.36
CA GLY A 521 11.72 -1.02 -7.04
C GLY A 521 12.15 -2.25 -6.25
N ASP A 522 11.26 -2.85 -5.49
CA ASP A 522 11.48 -4.03 -4.63
C ASP A 522 11.38 -5.32 -5.45
N VAL A 523 12.50 -5.82 -5.96
CA VAL A 523 12.57 -7.05 -6.79
C VAL A 523 12.43 -8.30 -5.93
N ASN A 524 12.98 -8.27 -4.71
CA ASN A 524 13.04 -9.45 -3.85
C ASN A 524 11.86 -9.59 -2.89
N GLY A 525 11.01 -8.57 -2.74
CA GLY A 525 9.83 -8.56 -1.90
C GLY A 525 10.08 -8.21 -0.43
N ASP A 526 11.26 -7.65 -0.10
CA ASP A 526 11.63 -7.26 1.27
C ASP A 526 11.21 -5.83 1.66
N ALA A 527 10.50 -5.14 0.78
CA ALA A 527 10.04 -3.76 0.89
C ALA A 527 11.15 -2.69 0.81
N LYS A 528 12.33 -3.04 0.36
CA LYS A 528 13.41 -2.09 0.06
C LYS A 528 13.66 -2.05 -1.44
N SER A 529 14.02 -0.87 -1.93
CA SER A 529 14.27 -0.70 -3.35
C SER A 529 15.61 -1.30 -3.73
N ASP A 530 15.60 -2.10 -4.78
CA ASP A 530 16.74 -2.82 -5.32
C ASP A 530 17.32 -2.12 -6.55
N LEU A 531 18.54 -2.51 -6.91
CA LEU A 531 19.18 -2.12 -8.15
C LEU A 531 19.42 -3.35 -9.01
N VAL A 532 19.00 -3.30 -10.27
CA VAL A 532 19.42 -4.25 -11.30
C VAL A 532 20.51 -3.62 -12.14
N ALA A 533 21.65 -4.30 -12.26
CA ALA A 533 22.80 -3.78 -12.99
C ALA A 533 23.29 -4.78 -14.04
N ARG A 534 23.48 -4.30 -15.28
CA ARG A 534 24.07 -5.10 -16.35
C ARG A 534 25.56 -4.82 -16.44
N SER A 535 26.39 -5.85 -16.35
CA SER A 535 27.84 -5.73 -16.56
C SER A 535 28.18 -5.43 -18.02
N THR A 536 29.40 -4.96 -18.26
CA THR A 536 29.95 -4.76 -19.60
C THR A 536 30.05 -6.07 -20.38
N THR A 537 30.17 -7.22 -19.71
CA THR A 537 30.18 -8.57 -20.31
C THR A 537 28.78 -9.10 -20.63
N GLY A 538 27.72 -8.42 -20.16
CA GLY A 538 26.33 -8.84 -20.42
C GLY A 538 25.74 -9.75 -19.37
N ASP A 539 26.34 -9.85 -18.21
CA ASP A 539 25.72 -10.48 -17.05
C ASP A 539 24.78 -9.48 -16.36
N LEU A 540 23.63 -9.95 -15.92
CA LEU A 540 22.67 -9.16 -15.14
C LEU A 540 22.77 -9.56 -13.67
N TYR A 541 22.81 -8.56 -12.80
CA TYR A 541 22.89 -8.75 -11.36
C TYR A 541 21.77 -8.00 -10.64
N LEU A 542 21.26 -8.61 -9.58
CA LEU A 542 20.45 -7.97 -8.55
C LEU A 542 21.36 -7.55 -7.41
N LEU A 543 21.27 -6.29 -7.02
CA LEU A 543 21.90 -5.73 -5.84
C LEU A 543 20.78 -5.35 -4.88
N LYS A 544 20.59 -6.17 -3.83
CA LYS A 544 19.50 -5.98 -2.87
C LYS A 544 19.74 -4.73 -2.04
N GLY A 545 18.73 -3.87 -1.95
CA GLY A 545 18.78 -2.66 -1.13
C GLY A 545 18.85 -3.01 0.36
N THR A 546 19.67 -2.28 1.10
CA THR A 546 19.76 -2.43 2.56
C THR A 546 18.87 -1.47 3.32
N GLY A 547 18.38 -0.42 2.63
CA GLY A 547 17.69 0.70 3.25
C GLY A 547 18.63 1.68 3.93
N GLN A 548 19.93 1.63 3.63
CA GLN A 548 20.94 2.53 4.20
C GLN A 548 21.47 3.48 3.13
N GLY A 549 21.26 4.78 3.30
CA GLY A 549 21.73 5.80 2.39
C GLY A 549 23.24 6.11 2.50
N THR A 550 24.07 5.09 2.64
CA THR A 550 25.53 5.16 2.86
C THR A 550 26.29 4.29 1.86
N SER A 551 27.58 4.03 2.10
CA SER A 551 28.35 3.04 1.33
C SER A 551 27.75 1.63 1.39
N GLU A 552 26.94 1.33 2.38
CA GLU A 552 26.26 0.05 2.57
C GLU A 552 24.87 -0.01 1.90
N ILE A 553 24.61 0.86 0.92
CA ILE A 553 23.31 0.97 0.22
C ILE A 553 22.85 -0.35 -0.42
N PHE A 554 23.78 -1.20 -0.84
CA PHE A 554 23.47 -2.51 -1.44
C PHE A 554 24.24 -3.63 -0.73
N ALA A 555 23.55 -4.75 -0.53
CA ALA A 555 24.14 -6.02 -0.10
C ALA A 555 24.91 -6.71 -1.25
N THR A 556 25.44 -7.90 -0.98
CA THR A 556 26.14 -8.71 -2.00
C THR A 556 25.22 -8.99 -3.18
N GLN A 557 25.75 -8.81 -4.40
CA GLN A 557 25.01 -9.01 -5.63
C GLN A 557 24.66 -10.48 -5.88
N VAL A 558 23.50 -10.71 -6.49
CA VAL A 558 23.05 -12.01 -6.97
C VAL A 558 23.01 -11.98 -8.50
N LYS A 559 23.56 -12.98 -9.17
CA LYS A 559 23.53 -13.07 -10.63
C LYS A 559 22.18 -13.57 -11.11
N LEU A 560 21.45 -12.73 -11.87
CA LEU A 560 20.14 -13.05 -12.44
C LEU A 560 20.24 -13.80 -13.78
N GLY A 561 21.35 -13.66 -14.53
CA GLY A 561 21.51 -14.34 -15.82
C GLY A 561 22.65 -13.77 -16.67
N THR A 562 22.80 -14.33 -17.87
CA THR A 562 23.83 -13.98 -18.85
C THR A 562 23.22 -13.57 -20.20
N GLY A 563 24.04 -13.01 -21.12
CA GLY A 563 23.61 -12.69 -22.47
C GLY A 563 22.72 -11.44 -22.63
N TRP A 564 22.67 -10.60 -21.60
CA TRP A 564 21.81 -9.40 -21.57
C TRP A 564 22.26 -8.26 -22.48
N ASN A 565 23.42 -8.36 -23.13
CA ASN A 565 23.84 -7.43 -24.19
C ASN A 565 22.95 -7.52 -25.45
N SER A 566 22.15 -8.58 -25.58
CA SER A 566 21.12 -8.72 -26.62
C SER A 566 19.91 -7.80 -26.40
N TYR A 567 19.76 -7.21 -25.21
CA TYR A 567 18.71 -6.24 -24.92
C TYR A 567 19.22 -4.80 -25.07
N TYR A 568 18.50 -4.02 -25.86
CA TYR A 568 18.80 -2.61 -26.10
C TYR A 568 18.46 -1.73 -24.89
N THR A 569 17.34 -2.00 -24.25
CA THR A 569 16.90 -1.33 -23.02
C THR A 569 16.33 -2.34 -22.04
N ILE A 570 16.50 -2.04 -20.77
CA ILE A 570 15.85 -2.69 -19.63
C ILE A 570 15.24 -1.53 -18.85
N GLY A 571 13.92 -1.57 -18.62
CA GLY A 571 13.16 -0.53 -17.96
C GLY A 571 12.75 -0.87 -16.57
#